data_34cbd816f8855a3a074523da6a4f3c07
#
_entry.id   34cbd816f8855a3a074523da6a4f3c07
#
_cell.length_a   1.000
_cell.length_b   1.000
_cell.length_c   1.000
_cell.angle_alpha   90.00
_cell.angle_beta   90.00
_cell.angle_gamma   90.00
#
_symmetry.space_group_name_H-M   'P 1'
#
loop_
_entity.id
_entity.type
_entity.pdbx_description
1 polymer ?
#
loop_
_entity_poly.entity_id
_entity_poly.type
_entity_poly.pdbx_seq_one_letter_code
_entity_poly.pdbx_strand_id
1 'polypeptide(L)'
;MKTGLIFLVLLIVCFSCGTNNKPVSDAQKEKTKGEVKEAVTIFFKGCEEVNFDMAMKPFYDSPDFAYINNGYAFSYKDCNDIFRPVFSSMINQKITILDEKYSFPDNSTVFYSNHCKSLTNYKDGHAILQDPTVMLFIFKKIDNSWKIIYGVESYIEKSVNSESAKGLNQAKLLMNWVGNFEVPAGKDTTEFVQFKSLQENKVLSLYAKVISKGKTLFEETGFWGYDAASNKIDLSVIVSNGYVYHYIGEFTSSNVLELFDVNRATGNKFIMERLSDNEFKETATFNNITTSRIGKRVK
;
A
#
# COMPACT_ATOMS: atom_id res chain seq x y z
N MET A 1 36.90 0.59 79.64
CA MET A 1 35.93 0.33 78.61
C MET A 1 36.52 0.72 77.28
N LYS A 2 36.88 -0.25 76.46
CA LYS A 2 37.47 -0.04 75.10
C LYS A 2 36.46 -0.45 74.08
N THR A 3 35.91 0.51 73.37
CA THR A 3 34.99 0.32 72.27
C THR A 3 35.83 0.07 71.01
N GLY A 4 35.76 -1.17 70.52
CA GLY A 4 36.40 -1.55 69.24
C GLY A 4 35.52 -1.13 68.06
N LEU A 5 36.08 -0.35 67.17
CA LEU A 5 35.47 0.07 65.90
C LEU A 5 35.75 -1.01 64.86
N ILE A 6 34.73 -1.77 64.48
CA ILE A 6 34.81 -2.75 63.40
C ILE A 6 34.62 -1.99 62.08
N PHE A 7 35.67 -1.84 61.29
CA PHE A 7 35.62 -1.35 59.91
C PHE A 7 35.14 -2.49 58.98
N LEU A 8 33.87 -2.46 58.59
CA LEU A 8 33.34 -3.34 57.57
C LEU A 8 33.72 -2.79 56.19
N VAL A 9 34.75 -3.36 55.59
CA VAL A 9 35.14 -3.06 54.21
C VAL A 9 34.18 -3.76 53.29
N LEU A 10 33.20 -3.02 52.76
CA LEU A 10 32.28 -3.50 51.71
C LEU A 10 33.05 -3.53 50.41
N LEU A 11 33.53 -4.71 50.00
CA LEU A 11 34.06 -4.94 48.66
C LEU A 11 32.91 -4.91 47.66
N ILE A 12 32.68 -3.75 47.03
CA ILE A 12 31.80 -3.63 45.86
C ILE A 12 32.56 -4.25 44.69
N VAL A 13 32.31 -5.52 44.43
CA VAL A 13 32.72 -6.16 43.19
C VAL A 13 31.78 -5.64 42.11
N CYS A 14 32.17 -4.58 41.46
CA CYS A 14 31.56 -4.15 40.21
C CYS A 14 31.81 -5.26 39.18
N PHE A 15 30.85 -6.19 39.04
CA PHE A 15 30.77 -7.01 37.85
C PHE A 15 30.47 -6.07 36.69
N SER A 16 31.51 -5.50 36.12
CA SER A 16 31.48 -4.95 34.79
C SER A 16 31.14 -6.10 33.86
N CYS A 17 29.85 -6.25 33.50
CA CYS A 17 29.45 -7.00 32.32
C CYS A 17 30.00 -6.25 31.09
N GLY A 18 31.29 -6.26 30.92
CA GLY A 18 31.93 -5.96 29.65
C GLY A 18 31.57 -7.08 28.68
N THR A 19 30.51 -6.89 27.91
CA THR A 19 30.34 -7.69 26.70
C THR A 19 31.60 -7.42 25.88
N ASN A 20 32.52 -8.39 25.87
CA ASN A 20 33.68 -8.40 24.97
C ASN A 20 33.20 -8.55 23.53
N ASN A 21 32.49 -7.55 23.02
CA ASN A 21 32.15 -7.45 21.61
C ASN A 21 33.43 -7.07 20.87
N LYS A 22 34.28 -8.07 20.62
CA LYS A 22 35.38 -7.86 19.67
C LYS A 22 34.73 -7.42 18.35
N PRO A 23 35.22 -6.35 17.73
CA PRO A 23 34.71 -5.90 16.46
C PRO A 23 34.76 -7.05 15.46
N VAL A 24 33.71 -7.23 14.67
CA VAL A 24 33.64 -8.25 13.63
C VAL A 24 34.81 -8.03 12.66
N SER A 25 35.64 -9.05 12.45
CA SER A 25 36.77 -8.94 11.53
C SER A 25 36.29 -8.76 10.08
N ASP A 26 37.08 -8.12 9.23
CA ASP A 26 36.71 -7.86 7.84
C ASP A 26 36.48 -9.17 7.07
N ALA A 27 37.28 -10.21 7.30
CA ALA A 27 37.07 -11.53 6.72
C ALA A 27 35.71 -12.13 7.14
N GLN A 28 35.32 -11.94 8.40
CA GLN A 28 34.00 -12.41 8.89
C GLN A 28 32.87 -11.58 8.29
N LYS A 29 33.05 -10.25 8.14
CA LYS A 29 32.04 -9.40 7.48
C LYS A 29 31.80 -9.83 6.05
N GLU A 30 32.85 -10.06 5.27
CA GLU A 30 32.70 -10.50 3.87
C GLU A 30 32.01 -11.86 3.74
N LYS A 31 32.37 -12.82 4.60
CA LYS A 31 31.67 -14.12 4.64
C LYS A 31 30.20 -13.93 4.97
N THR A 32 29.90 -13.20 6.03
CA THR A 32 28.53 -12.96 6.51
C THR A 32 27.71 -12.19 5.47
N LYS A 33 28.32 -11.20 4.78
CA LYS A 33 27.69 -10.48 3.68
C LYS A 33 27.28 -11.42 2.56
N GLY A 34 28.12 -12.37 2.17
CA GLY A 34 27.79 -13.40 1.19
C GLY A 34 26.60 -14.25 1.59
N GLU A 35 26.59 -14.75 2.84
CA GLU A 35 25.50 -15.57 3.39
C GLU A 35 24.17 -14.79 3.44
N VAL A 36 24.17 -13.52 3.87
CA VAL A 36 22.98 -12.67 3.92
C VAL A 36 22.49 -12.31 2.52
N LYS A 37 23.43 -12.07 1.59
CA LYS A 37 23.11 -11.78 0.19
C LYS A 37 22.36 -12.92 -0.48
N GLU A 38 22.65 -14.16 -0.13
CA GLU A 38 21.88 -15.31 -0.61
C GLU A 38 20.42 -15.24 -0.15
N ALA A 39 20.17 -14.93 1.13
CA ALA A 39 18.81 -14.78 1.66
C ALA A 39 18.05 -13.59 1.00
N VAL A 40 18.73 -12.46 0.81
CA VAL A 40 18.19 -11.29 0.08
C VAL A 40 17.85 -11.66 -1.37
N THR A 41 18.72 -12.41 -2.04
CA THR A 41 18.50 -12.85 -3.42
C THR A 41 17.28 -13.77 -3.52
N ILE A 42 17.08 -14.67 -2.55
CA ILE A 42 15.89 -15.55 -2.50
C ILE A 42 14.61 -14.70 -2.37
N PHE A 43 14.62 -13.69 -1.50
CA PHE A 43 13.48 -12.77 -1.35
C PHE A 43 13.13 -12.07 -2.66
N PHE A 44 14.08 -11.36 -3.27
CA PHE A 44 13.83 -10.60 -4.50
C PHE A 44 13.46 -11.51 -5.67
N LYS A 45 14.12 -12.66 -5.79
CA LYS A 45 13.76 -13.64 -6.81
C LYS A 45 12.34 -14.16 -6.63
N GLY A 46 11.92 -14.44 -5.39
CA GLY A 46 10.55 -14.82 -5.08
C GLY A 46 9.55 -13.74 -5.50
N CYS A 47 9.86 -12.46 -5.27
CA CYS A 47 9.04 -11.33 -5.71
C CYS A 47 8.96 -11.26 -7.26
N GLU A 48 10.09 -11.33 -7.96
CA GLU A 48 10.13 -11.23 -9.43
C GLU A 48 9.46 -12.41 -10.13
N GLU A 49 9.59 -13.61 -9.56
CA GLU A 49 8.93 -14.84 -10.06
C GLU A 49 7.46 -14.96 -9.59
N VAL A 50 6.96 -13.97 -8.83
CA VAL A 50 5.61 -14.01 -8.25
C VAL A 50 5.37 -15.28 -7.42
N ASN A 51 6.41 -15.73 -6.75
CA ASN A 51 6.40 -16.91 -5.89
C ASN A 51 6.43 -16.49 -4.42
N PHE A 52 5.24 -16.36 -3.83
CA PHE A 52 5.08 -15.91 -2.45
C PHE A 52 5.84 -16.76 -1.43
N ASP A 53 5.77 -18.09 -1.55
CA ASP A 53 6.45 -19.00 -0.59
C ASP A 53 7.97 -18.86 -0.67
N MET A 54 8.50 -18.63 -1.87
CA MET A 54 9.92 -18.32 -2.07
C MET A 54 10.30 -16.97 -1.46
N ALA A 55 9.50 -15.93 -1.67
CA ALA A 55 9.72 -14.61 -1.10
C ALA A 55 9.71 -14.65 0.44
N MET A 56 8.82 -15.42 1.04
CA MET A 56 8.70 -15.53 2.50
C MET A 56 9.74 -16.47 3.14
N LYS A 57 10.47 -17.28 2.37
CA LYS A 57 11.43 -18.26 2.90
C LYS A 57 12.51 -17.67 3.83
N PRO A 58 13.08 -16.48 3.57
CA PRO A 58 14.05 -15.86 4.46
C PRO A 58 13.46 -15.30 5.76
N PHE A 59 12.15 -15.11 5.83
CA PHE A 59 11.50 -14.53 7.01
C PHE A 59 11.38 -15.55 8.13
N TYR A 60 11.48 -15.09 9.37
CA TYR A 60 11.38 -15.93 10.55
C TYR A 60 9.95 -15.88 11.10
N ASP A 61 9.29 -17.04 11.10
CA ASP A 61 7.97 -17.19 11.73
C ASP A 61 8.13 -17.18 13.26
N SER A 62 7.87 -16.04 13.87
CA SER A 62 8.04 -15.81 15.31
C SER A 62 7.00 -14.81 15.80
N PRO A 63 6.53 -14.93 17.06
CA PRO A 63 5.67 -13.92 17.67
C PRO A 63 6.30 -12.51 17.74
N ASP A 64 7.63 -12.44 17.75
CA ASP A 64 8.38 -11.18 17.82
C ASP A 64 8.69 -10.59 16.42
N PHE A 65 8.28 -11.28 15.35
CA PHE A 65 8.45 -10.77 13.99
C PHE A 65 7.57 -9.56 13.75
N ALA A 66 8.13 -8.53 13.12
CA ALA A 66 7.37 -7.39 12.64
C ALA A 66 7.84 -6.95 11.26
N TYR A 67 6.90 -6.63 10.40
CA TYR A 67 7.13 -6.01 9.11
C TYR A 67 6.33 -4.71 9.02
N ILE A 68 7.01 -3.60 8.79
CA ILE A 68 6.37 -2.29 8.64
C ILE A 68 6.38 -1.92 7.16
N ASN A 69 5.19 -1.72 6.58
CA ASN A 69 5.04 -1.31 5.20
C ASN A 69 4.24 0.00 5.16
N ASN A 70 4.87 1.08 4.69
CA ASN A 70 4.27 2.42 4.61
C ASN A 70 3.54 2.84 5.91
N GLY A 71 4.12 2.54 7.08
CA GLY A 71 3.58 2.91 8.39
C GLY A 71 2.59 1.90 9.01
N TYR A 72 2.20 0.85 8.31
CA TYR A 72 1.38 -0.24 8.86
C TYR A 72 2.27 -1.39 9.34
N ALA A 73 2.02 -1.87 10.56
CA ALA A 73 2.76 -2.98 11.15
C ALA A 73 2.02 -4.31 10.94
N PHE A 74 2.75 -5.32 10.50
CA PHE A 74 2.25 -6.67 10.19
C PHE A 74 3.03 -7.71 10.97
N SER A 75 2.33 -8.68 11.57
CA SER A 75 2.92 -9.92 12.05
C SER A 75 3.28 -10.85 10.88
N TYR A 76 3.99 -11.93 11.16
CA TYR A 76 4.27 -12.96 10.14
C TYR A 76 2.98 -13.52 9.52
N LYS A 77 1.96 -13.74 10.36
CA LYS A 77 0.64 -14.20 9.91
C LYS A 77 -0.03 -13.16 9.00
N ASP A 78 -0.01 -11.89 9.39
CA ASP A 78 -0.62 -10.82 8.58
C ASP A 78 0.07 -10.71 7.21
N CYS A 79 1.39 -10.85 7.15
CA CYS A 79 2.12 -10.91 5.88
C CYS A 79 1.62 -12.03 4.98
N ASN A 80 1.36 -13.23 5.53
CA ASN A 80 0.79 -14.33 4.77
C ASN A 80 -0.63 -14.05 4.28
N ASP A 81 -1.49 -13.53 5.15
CA ASP A 81 -2.90 -13.33 4.86
C ASP A 81 -3.11 -12.18 3.84
N ILE A 82 -2.29 -11.13 3.92
CA ILE A 82 -2.43 -9.93 3.10
C ILE A 82 -1.64 -10.01 1.79
N PHE A 83 -0.36 -10.42 1.84
CA PHE A 83 0.46 -10.38 0.64
C PHE A 83 0.28 -11.59 -0.28
N ARG A 84 -0.13 -12.75 0.22
CA ARG A 84 -0.39 -13.92 -0.62
C ARG A 84 -1.47 -13.67 -1.69
N PRO A 85 -2.65 -13.06 -1.38
CA PRO A 85 -3.61 -12.66 -2.39
C PRO A 85 -3.05 -11.63 -3.38
N VAL A 86 -2.24 -10.67 -2.92
CA VAL A 86 -1.58 -9.67 -3.79
C VAL A 86 -0.69 -10.37 -4.81
N PHE A 87 0.20 -11.28 -4.36
CA PHE A 87 1.02 -12.08 -5.27
C PHE A 87 0.18 -12.87 -6.28
N SER A 88 -0.95 -13.42 -5.81
CA SER A 88 -1.86 -14.17 -6.71
C SER A 88 -2.48 -13.31 -7.80
N SER A 89 -2.56 -11.99 -7.62
CA SER A 89 -3.09 -11.04 -8.61
C SER A 89 -2.02 -10.51 -9.57
N MET A 90 -0.73 -10.72 -9.28
CA MET A 90 0.39 -10.25 -10.11
C MET A 90 0.60 -11.15 -11.33
N ILE A 91 1.13 -10.57 -12.41
CA ILE A 91 1.69 -11.29 -13.58
C ILE A 91 3.20 -11.43 -13.42
N ASN A 92 3.87 -10.33 -13.11
CA ASN A 92 5.31 -10.25 -12.88
C ASN A 92 5.65 -9.01 -12.06
N GLN A 93 6.85 -9.02 -11.48
CA GLN A 93 7.44 -7.85 -10.86
C GLN A 93 8.89 -7.73 -11.33
N LYS A 94 9.34 -6.52 -11.64
CA LYS A 94 10.73 -6.23 -11.94
C LYS A 94 11.28 -5.30 -10.87
N ILE A 95 12.35 -5.74 -10.19
CA ILE A 95 13.01 -4.96 -9.15
C ILE A 95 14.38 -4.52 -9.64
N THR A 96 14.69 -3.24 -9.45
CA THR A 96 16.01 -2.68 -9.78
C THR A 96 16.62 -2.09 -8.53
N ILE A 97 17.62 -2.75 -7.97
CA ILE A 97 18.38 -2.25 -6.82
C ILE A 97 19.30 -1.15 -7.30
N LEU A 98 19.23 0.02 -6.67
CA LEU A 98 20.02 1.21 -7.01
C LEU A 98 21.21 1.37 -6.07
N ASP A 99 21.04 1.03 -4.77
CA ASP A 99 22.08 1.04 -3.75
C ASP A 99 21.76 0.00 -2.68
N GLU A 100 22.79 -0.61 -2.09
CA GLU A 100 22.63 -1.54 -0.97
C GLU A 100 23.74 -1.37 0.08
N LYS A 101 23.39 -1.50 1.35
CA LYS A 101 24.32 -1.36 2.46
C LYS A 101 24.13 -2.48 3.48
N TYR A 102 25.26 -2.92 4.04
CA TYR A 102 25.33 -3.91 5.10
C TYR A 102 26.02 -3.31 6.33
N SER A 103 25.44 -3.49 7.50
CA SER A 103 26.04 -3.13 8.79
C SER A 103 26.04 -4.33 9.72
N PHE A 104 27.13 -4.53 10.44
CA PHE A 104 27.42 -5.72 11.25
C PHE A 104 27.60 -5.30 12.72
N PRO A 105 26.52 -5.12 13.50
CA PRO A 105 26.62 -4.76 14.90
C PRO A 105 27.29 -5.86 15.74
N ASP A 106 27.08 -7.13 15.37
CA ASP A 106 27.69 -8.30 15.99
C ASP A 106 27.81 -9.47 15.00
N ASN A 107 28.31 -10.64 15.45
CA ASN A 107 28.52 -11.85 14.62
C ASN A 107 27.23 -12.57 14.25
N SER A 108 26.09 -12.22 14.84
CA SER A 108 24.80 -12.89 14.68
C SER A 108 23.69 -12.00 14.13
N THR A 109 23.99 -10.73 13.92
CA THR A 109 23.02 -9.72 13.47
C THR A 109 23.59 -8.92 12.29
N VAL A 110 22.77 -8.71 11.26
CA VAL A 110 23.11 -7.85 10.13
C VAL A 110 21.93 -6.92 9.82
N PHE A 111 22.22 -5.66 9.63
CA PHE A 111 21.30 -4.68 9.07
C PHE A 111 21.59 -4.57 7.59
N TYR A 112 20.62 -4.92 6.79
CA TYR A 112 20.65 -4.73 5.33
C TYR A 112 19.68 -3.63 4.96
N SER A 113 20.13 -2.65 4.24
CA SER A 113 19.25 -1.65 3.64
C SER A 113 19.51 -1.52 2.14
N ASN A 114 18.46 -1.21 1.41
CA ASN A 114 18.59 -0.90 -0.01
C ASN A 114 17.69 0.27 -0.40
N HIS A 115 18.07 0.89 -1.51
CA HIS A 115 17.25 1.78 -2.30
C HIS A 115 17.00 1.09 -3.63
N CYS A 116 15.75 0.90 -3.98
CA CYS A 116 15.37 0.24 -5.22
C CYS A 116 14.14 0.92 -5.86
N LYS A 117 13.77 0.43 -7.02
CA LYS A 117 12.48 0.66 -7.65
C LYS A 117 11.90 -0.65 -8.12
N SER A 118 10.59 -0.78 -8.10
CA SER A 118 9.90 -1.95 -8.63
C SER A 118 8.76 -1.56 -9.56
N LEU A 119 8.59 -2.34 -10.62
CA LEU A 119 7.46 -2.27 -11.52
C LEU A 119 6.70 -3.58 -11.42
N THR A 120 5.45 -3.52 -10.99
CA THR A 120 4.58 -4.69 -10.86
C THR A 120 3.44 -4.60 -11.87
N ASN A 121 3.24 -5.65 -12.65
CA ASN A 121 2.11 -5.79 -13.57
C ASN A 121 1.08 -6.76 -12.99
N TYR A 122 -0.19 -6.40 -13.06
CA TYR A 122 -1.30 -7.15 -12.49
C TYR A 122 -2.19 -7.78 -13.57
N LYS A 123 -2.89 -8.86 -13.21
CA LYS A 123 -3.76 -9.64 -14.13
C LYS A 123 -4.95 -8.86 -14.68
N ASP A 124 -5.37 -7.81 -13.98
CA ASP A 124 -6.42 -6.89 -14.43
C ASP A 124 -5.91 -5.80 -15.39
N GLY A 125 -4.62 -5.84 -15.75
CA GLY A 125 -3.99 -4.95 -16.73
C GLY A 125 -3.39 -3.68 -16.16
N HIS A 126 -3.58 -3.38 -14.87
CA HIS A 126 -2.90 -2.23 -14.28
C HIS A 126 -1.42 -2.55 -13.94
N ALA A 127 -0.62 -1.52 -13.83
CA ALA A 127 0.76 -1.61 -13.39
C ALA A 127 1.09 -0.54 -12.35
N ILE A 128 1.89 -0.90 -11.37
CA ILE A 128 2.34 -0.02 -10.28
C ILE A 128 3.86 0.11 -10.33
N LEU A 129 4.34 1.35 -10.41
CA LEU A 129 5.73 1.68 -10.19
C LEU A 129 5.89 2.17 -8.75
N GLN A 130 6.70 1.48 -7.96
CA GLN A 130 7.15 1.95 -6.65
C GLN A 130 8.54 2.58 -6.84
N ASP A 131 8.63 3.91 -6.74
CA ASP A 131 9.86 4.68 -6.98
C ASP A 131 9.78 6.05 -6.29
N PRO A 132 10.62 6.32 -5.28
CA PRO A 132 11.60 5.43 -4.66
C PRO A 132 10.98 4.37 -3.74
N THR A 133 11.69 3.26 -3.57
CA THR A 133 11.45 2.27 -2.50
C THR A 133 12.69 2.15 -1.64
N VAL A 134 12.54 2.22 -0.33
CA VAL A 134 13.60 1.98 0.64
C VAL A 134 13.19 0.82 1.54
N MET A 135 14.08 -0.17 1.68
CA MET A 135 13.87 -1.30 2.57
C MET A 135 14.98 -1.37 3.60
N LEU A 136 14.64 -1.78 4.81
CA LEU A 136 15.56 -2.17 5.86
C LEU A 136 15.15 -3.54 6.38
N PHE A 137 16.06 -4.50 6.34
CA PHE A 137 15.88 -5.82 6.95
C PHE A 137 16.90 -6.02 8.06
N ILE A 138 16.43 -6.52 9.20
CA ILE A 138 17.29 -6.99 10.28
C ILE A 138 17.35 -8.51 10.19
N PHE A 139 18.54 -9.01 9.87
CA PHE A 139 18.83 -10.43 9.84
C PHE A 139 19.40 -10.89 11.18
N LYS A 140 18.97 -12.08 11.59
CA LYS A 140 19.51 -12.81 12.74
C LYS A 140 19.93 -14.20 12.28
N LYS A 141 21.08 -14.69 12.79
CA LYS A 141 21.51 -16.06 12.54
C LYS A 141 20.76 -17.00 13.49
N ILE A 142 19.87 -17.84 12.95
CA ILE A 142 19.03 -18.80 13.67
C ILE A 142 19.25 -20.17 13.05
N ASP A 143 19.60 -21.15 13.85
CA ASP A 143 19.87 -22.53 13.40
C ASP A 143 20.81 -22.59 12.19
N ASN A 144 21.90 -21.83 12.24
CA ASN A 144 22.89 -21.66 11.17
C ASN A 144 22.38 -21.04 9.86
N SER A 145 21.16 -20.50 9.84
CA SER A 145 20.58 -19.79 8.69
C SER A 145 20.33 -18.32 9.02
N TRP A 146 20.52 -17.44 8.06
CA TRP A 146 20.17 -16.04 8.20
C TRP A 146 18.67 -15.84 7.93
N LYS A 147 17.97 -15.29 8.92
CA LYS A 147 16.53 -15.04 8.87
C LYS A 147 16.22 -13.57 9.11
N ILE A 148 15.26 -13.04 8.36
CA ILE A 148 14.71 -11.71 8.57
C ILE A 148 13.78 -11.78 9.77
N ILE A 149 14.14 -11.08 10.84
CA ILE A 149 13.34 -10.99 12.08
C ILE A 149 12.54 -9.70 12.16
N TYR A 150 12.93 -8.70 11.37
CA TYR A 150 12.28 -7.41 11.31
C TYR A 150 12.49 -6.79 9.94
N GLY A 151 11.45 -6.16 9.39
CA GLY A 151 11.52 -5.48 8.12
C GLY A 151 10.80 -4.12 8.16
N VAL A 152 11.35 -3.17 7.42
CA VAL A 152 10.68 -1.89 7.14
C VAL A 152 10.76 -1.65 5.64
N GLU A 153 9.64 -1.28 5.05
CA GLU A 153 9.56 -0.85 3.67
C GLU A 153 8.75 0.45 3.59
N SER A 154 9.26 1.39 2.82
CA SER A 154 8.58 2.63 2.50
C SER A 154 8.78 2.95 1.03
N TYR A 155 7.70 3.30 0.35
CA TYR A 155 7.73 3.60 -1.08
C TYR A 155 6.72 4.67 -1.46
N ILE A 156 6.96 5.27 -2.62
CA ILE A 156 5.99 6.13 -3.30
C ILE A 156 5.45 5.33 -4.49
N GLU A 157 4.14 5.12 -4.50
CA GLU A 157 3.46 4.48 -5.63
C GLU A 157 3.13 5.49 -6.72
N LYS A 158 3.41 5.08 -7.95
CA LYS A 158 2.93 5.75 -9.15
C LYS A 158 2.25 4.68 -10.01
N SER A 159 0.97 4.82 -10.32
CA SER A 159 0.39 3.97 -11.35
C SER A 159 1.11 4.25 -12.66
N VAL A 160 1.64 3.20 -13.24
CA VAL A 160 2.15 3.25 -14.60
C VAL A 160 0.96 2.89 -15.46
N ASN A 161 0.47 3.87 -16.22
CA ASN A 161 -0.67 3.65 -17.09
C ASN A 161 -0.43 2.40 -17.94
N SER A 162 -1.39 1.49 -17.95
CA SER A 162 -1.50 0.51 -19.02
C SER A 162 -1.40 1.26 -20.36
N GLU A 163 -0.92 0.64 -21.41
CA GLU A 163 -0.81 1.32 -22.73
C GLU A 163 -2.14 1.97 -23.17
N SER A 164 -3.28 1.46 -22.69
CA SER A 164 -4.62 2.00 -22.90
C SER A 164 -4.84 3.41 -22.33
N ALA A 165 -4.14 3.80 -21.26
CA ALA A 165 -4.27 5.14 -20.67
C ALA A 165 -3.23 6.15 -21.19
N LYS A 166 -2.23 5.70 -21.95
CA LYS A 166 -1.25 6.60 -22.58
C LYS A 166 -1.94 7.53 -23.56
N GLY A 167 -1.82 8.84 -23.31
CA GLY A 167 -2.36 9.88 -24.17
C GLY A 167 -3.81 10.29 -23.86
N LEU A 168 -4.49 9.69 -22.88
CA LEU A 168 -5.78 10.14 -22.43
C LEU A 168 -5.64 11.47 -21.65
N ASN A 169 -6.45 12.45 -22.03
CA ASN A 169 -6.54 13.71 -21.28
C ASN A 169 -7.48 13.52 -20.07
N GLN A 170 -6.92 13.10 -18.95
CA GLN A 170 -7.66 12.79 -17.72
C GLN A 170 -8.57 13.95 -17.28
N ALA A 171 -8.04 15.18 -17.29
CA ALA A 171 -8.82 16.36 -16.92
C ALA A 171 -10.02 16.60 -17.85
N LYS A 172 -9.83 16.44 -19.17
CA LYS A 172 -10.92 16.60 -20.14
C LYS A 172 -11.97 15.51 -19.98
N LEU A 173 -11.54 14.25 -19.76
CA LEU A 173 -12.46 13.13 -19.58
C LEU A 173 -13.28 13.27 -18.30
N LEU A 174 -12.69 13.81 -17.23
CA LEU A 174 -13.39 14.11 -15.99
C LEU A 174 -14.58 15.06 -16.25
N MET A 175 -14.41 16.07 -17.07
CA MET A 175 -15.48 17.05 -17.37
C MET A 175 -16.68 16.46 -18.13
N ASN A 176 -16.53 15.29 -18.73
CA ASN A 176 -17.66 14.60 -19.39
C ASN A 176 -18.74 14.13 -18.39
N TRP A 177 -18.42 14.13 -17.10
CA TRP A 177 -19.36 13.73 -16.03
C TRP A 177 -20.24 14.86 -15.53
N VAL A 178 -20.01 16.11 -15.95
CA VAL A 178 -20.87 17.24 -15.55
C VAL A 178 -22.33 16.95 -15.91
N GLY A 179 -23.23 17.03 -14.91
CA GLY A 179 -24.66 16.83 -15.10
C GLY A 179 -25.37 16.30 -13.85
N ASN A 180 -26.67 16.08 -14.01
CA ASN A 180 -27.51 15.46 -13.00
C ASN A 180 -27.90 14.06 -13.45
N PHE A 181 -27.93 13.10 -12.52
CA PHE A 181 -28.24 11.72 -12.83
C PHE A 181 -29.15 11.12 -11.77
N GLU A 182 -30.00 10.19 -12.19
CA GLU A 182 -30.75 9.31 -11.32
C GLU A 182 -30.22 7.89 -11.42
N VAL A 183 -29.95 7.26 -10.29
CA VAL A 183 -29.40 5.92 -10.17
C VAL A 183 -30.37 5.07 -9.35
N PRO A 184 -31.05 4.07 -9.91
CA PRO A 184 -31.84 3.14 -9.13
C PRO A 184 -30.95 2.39 -8.12
N ALA A 185 -31.32 2.46 -6.83
CA ALA A 185 -30.54 1.88 -5.72
C ALA A 185 -31.31 0.76 -5.00
N GLY A 186 -32.47 0.35 -5.52
CA GLY A 186 -33.31 -0.72 -4.97
C GLY A 186 -34.79 -0.48 -5.24
N LYS A 187 -35.66 -1.34 -4.68
CA LYS A 187 -37.12 -1.15 -4.77
C LYS A 187 -37.49 0.12 -3.99
N ASP A 188 -38.16 1.04 -4.67
CA ASP A 188 -38.59 2.34 -4.11
C ASP A 188 -37.43 3.22 -3.58
N THR A 189 -36.20 3.00 -4.09
CA THR A 189 -35.00 3.75 -3.70
C THR A 189 -34.27 4.28 -4.91
N THR A 190 -34.01 5.57 -4.93
CA THR A 190 -33.29 6.27 -5.99
C THR A 190 -32.21 7.14 -5.39
N GLU A 191 -31.06 7.12 -6.00
CA GLU A 191 -29.98 8.07 -5.73
C GLU A 191 -29.97 9.16 -6.81
N PHE A 192 -29.92 10.40 -6.37
CA PHE A 192 -29.74 11.56 -7.22
C PHE A 192 -28.30 12.01 -7.10
N VAL A 193 -27.59 12.10 -8.22
CA VAL A 193 -26.18 12.49 -8.28
C VAL A 193 -26.05 13.73 -9.14
N GLN A 194 -25.35 14.73 -8.61
CA GLN A 194 -25.06 15.98 -9.33
C GLN A 194 -23.54 16.19 -9.38
N PHE A 195 -23.02 16.36 -10.59
CA PHE A 195 -21.66 16.83 -10.84
C PHE A 195 -21.68 18.23 -11.43
N LYS A 196 -20.99 19.16 -10.78
CA LYS A 196 -20.80 20.53 -11.28
C LYS A 196 -19.34 20.82 -11.50
N SER A 197 -19.01 21.43 -12.64
CA SER A 197 -17.66 21.92 -12.90
C SER A 197 -17.30 23.08 -11.98
N LEU A 198 -16.11 23.03 -11.40
CA LEU A 198 -15.47 24.09 -10.64
C LEU A 198 -14.08 24.39 -11.22
N GLN A 199 -13.47 25.54 -10.82
CA GLN A 199 -12.07 25.87 -11.06
C GLN A 199 -11.56 25.56 -12.48
N GLU A 200 -12.07 26.31 -13.45
CA GLU A 200 -11.61 26.21 -14.85
C GLU A 200 -11.65 24.79 -15.44
N ASN A 201 -12.67 24.01 -15.11
CA ASN A 201 -12.87 22.64 -15.60
C ASN A 201 -11.77 21.65 -15.17
N LYS A 202 -11.19 21.79 -13.97
CA LYS A 202 -10.24 20.85 -13.42
C LYS A 202 -10.76 20.06 -12.21
N VAL A 203 -11.87 20.55 -11.63
CA VAL A 203 -12.50 19.98 -10.44
C VAL A 203 -13.98 19.84 -10.67
N LEU A 204 -14.56 18.74 -10.28
CA LEU A 204 -16.02 18.56 -10.14
C LEU A 204 -16.39 18.59 -8.66
N SER A 205 -17.45 19.31 -8.31
CA SER A 205 -18.16 19.03 -7.06
C SER A 205 -19.11 17.88 -7.29
N LEU A 206 -19.20 16.99 -6.33
CA LEU A 206 -20.18 15.92 -6.22
C LEU A 206 -21.17 16.27 -5.12
N TYR A 207 -22.44 16.16 -5.40
CA TYR A 207 -23.49 16.03 -4.40
C TYR A 207 -24.36 14.84 -4.77
N ALA A 208 -24.59 13.93 -3.83
CA ALA A 208 -25.52 12.84 -4.03
C ALA A 208 -26.46 12.69 -2.83
N LYS A 209 -27.66 12.19 -3.12
CA LYS A 209 -28.74 12.02 -2.16
C LYS A 209 -29.52 10.75 -2.47
N VAL A 210 -29.58 9.85 -1.48
CA VAL A 210 -30.37 8.63 -1.59
C VAL A 210 -31.71 8.83 -0.93
N ILE A 211 -32.79 8.61 -1.69
CA ILE A 211 -34.19 8.73 -1.25
C ILE A 211 -34.87 7.36 -1.36
N SER A 212 -35.54 6.93 -0.28
CA SER A 212 -36.38 5.75 -0.26
C SER A 212 -37.74 6.10 0.29
N LYS A 213 -38.82 5.77 -0.43
CA LYS A 213 -40.22 6.07 -0.04
C LYS A 213 -40.43 7.53 0.40
N GLY A 214 -39.79 8.46 -0.33
CA GLY A 214 -39.89 9.89 -0.06
C GLY A 214 -39.06 10.40 1.14
N LYS A 215 -38.29 9.57 1.81
CA LYS A 215 -37.37 9.94 2.90
C LYS A 215 -35.91 9.88 2.46
N THR A 216 -35.14 10.90 2.79
CA THR A 216 -33.70 10.89 2.61
C THR A 216 -33.08 9.87 3.57
N LEU A 217 -32.33 8.91 3.03
CA LEU A 217 -31.59 7.92 3.80
C LEU A 217 -30.20 8.44 4.16
N PHE A 218 -29.49 9.00 3.18
CA PHE A 218 -28.22 9.66 3.40
C PHE A 218 -27.91 10.67 2.28
N GLU A 219 -26.96 11.54 2.55
CA GLU A 219 -26.42 12.51 1.60
C GLU A 219 -24.91 12.43 1.61
N GLU A 220 -24.31 12.74 0.48
CA GLU A 220 -22.87 12.86 0.38
C GLU A 220 -22.47 14.09 -0.45
N THR A 221 -21.31 14.64 -0.09
CA THR A 221 -20.71 15.77 -0.78
C THR A 221 -19.23 15.50 -0.98
N GLY A 222 -18.71 15.84 -2.14
CA GLY A 222 -17.33 15.58 -2.43
C GLY A 222 -16.76 16.40 -3.57
N PHE A 223 -15.50 16.15 -3.86
CA PHE A 223 -14.77 16.77 -4.96
C PHE A 223 -13.98 15.71 -5.71
N TRP A 224 -14.06 15.79 -7.03
CA TRP A 224 -13.25 15.02 -7.97
C TRP A 224 -12.27 16.00 -8.61
N GLY A 225 -11.00 15.87 -8.33
CA GLY A 225 -9.94 16.72 -8.83
C GLY A 225 -9.02 15.97 -9.79
N TYR A 226 -8.45 16.70 -10.75
CA TYR A 226 -7.34 16.19 -11.54
C TYR A 226 -6.02 16.65 -10.92
N ASP A 227 -5.20 15.70 -10.51
CA ASP A 227 -3.83 15.95 -10.07
C ASP A 227 -2.88 15.83 -11.26
N ALA A 228 -2.32 16.97 -11.69
CA ALA A 228 -1.41 17.03 -12.83
C ALA A 228 -0.04 16.38 -12.54
N ALA A 229 0.37 16.31 -11.27
CA ALA A 229 1.66 15.74 -10.90
C ALA A 229 1.67 14.21 -11.03
N SER A 230 0.57 13.55 -10.63
CA SER A 230 0.42 12.10 -10.73
C SER A 230 -0.33 11.65 -11.98
N ASN A 231 -0.93 12.58 -12.74
CA ASN A 231 -1.86 12.32 -13.86
C ASN A 231 -3.08 11.47 -13.43
N LYS A 232 -3.58 11.70 -12.21
CA LYS A 232 -4.67 10.94 -11.59
C LYS A 232 -5.90 11.80 -11.34
N ILE A 233 -7.00 11.10 -11.12
CA ILE A 233 -8.23 11.64 -10.55
C ILE A 233 -8.24 11.32 -9.05
N ASP A 234 -8.41 12.35 -8.25
CA ASP A 234 -8.52 12.28 -6.80
C ASP A 234 -9.97 12.56 -6.41
N LEU A 235 -10.57 11.67 -5.63
CA LEU A 235 -11.94 11.79 -5.14
C LEU A 235 -11.95 11.79 -3.62
N SER A 236 -12.49 12.85 -3.03
CA SER A 236 -12.78 12.92 -1.61
C SER A 236 -14.27 13.11 -1.40
N VAL A 237 -14.89 12.25 -0.60
CA VAL A 237 -16.33 12.26 -0.31
C VAL A 237 -16.58 12.25 1.19
N ILE A 238 -17.47 13.12 1.64
CA ILE A 238 -17.98 13.17 3.02
C ILE A 238 -19.43 12.73 2.99
N VAL A 239 -19.77 11.71 3.76
CA VAL A 239 -21.15 11.23 3.90
C VAL A 239 -21.80 11.77 5.16
N SER A 240 -23.13 11.87 5.17
CA SER A 240 -23.94 12.49 6.25
C SER A 240 -23.74 11.86 7.63
N ASN A 241 -23.19 10.64 7.72
CA ASN A 241 -22.80 10.00 8.98
C ASN A 241 -21.40 10.42 9.50
N GLY A 242 -20.73 11.37 8.81
CA GLY A 242 -19.43 11.91 9.18
C GLY A 242 -18.21 11.12 8.65
N TYR A 243 -18.40 10.00 7.96
CA TYR A 243 -17.28 9.30 7.34
C TYR A 243 -16.75 10.07 6.13
N VAL A 244 -15.43 10.04 5.97
CA VAL A 244 -14.71 10.56 4.81
C VAL A 244 -14.10 9.40 4.05
N TYR A 245 -14.40 9.32 2.76
CA TYR A 245 -13.79 8.36 1.85
C TYR A 245 -12.87 9.09 0.89
N HIS A 246 -11.74 8.45 0.59
CA HIS A 246 -10.74 9.00 -0.31
C HIS A 246 -10.32 7.93 -1.33
N TYR A 247 -10.47 8.24 -2.61
CA TYR A 247 -10.15 7.34 -3.72
C TYR A 247 -9.22 8.04 -4.70
N ILE A 248 -8.31 7.28 -5.29
CA ILE A 248 -7.44 7.74 -6.37
C ILE A 248 -7.55 6.78 -7.54
N GLY A 249 -7.60 7.31 -8.74
CA GLY A 249 -7.67 6.50 -9.94
C GLY A 249 -7.40 7.25 -11.23
N GLU A 250 -7.83 6.67 -12.33
CA GLU A 250 -7.61 7.23 -13.66
C GLU A 250 -8.63 6.70 -14.67
N PHE A 251 -8.80 7.43 -15.76
CA PHE A 251 -9.46 6.89 -16.94
C PHE A 251 -8.54 5.86 -17.61
N THR A 252 -9.00 4.62 -17.67
CA THR A 252 -8.32 3.51 -18.36
C THR A 252 -8.68 3.45 -19.83
N SER A 253 -9.80 4.10 -20.20
CA SER A 253 -10.23 4.36 -21.59
C SER A 253 -10.97 5.71 -21.66
N SER A 254 -11.41 6.12 -22.82
CA SER A 254 -12.18 7.38 -22.99
C SER A 254 -13.52 7.40 -22.23
N ASN A 255 -14.01 6.26 -21.80
CA ASN A 255 -15.32 6.09 -21.16
C ASN A 255 -15.27 5.31 -19.84
N VAL A 256 -14.13 4.82 -19.39
CA VAL A 256 -13.98 4.04 -18.14
C VAL A 256 -13.04 4.74 -17.19
N LEU A 257 -13.55 5.09 -16.01
CA LEU A 257 -12.82 5.62 -14.86
C LEU A 257 -12.75 4.52 -13.79
N GLU A 258 -11.55 4.19 -13.33
CA GLU A 258 -11.32 3.29 -12.21
C GLU A 258 -10.78 4.06 -11.01
N LEU A 259 -11.42 3.92 -9.86
CA LEU A 259 -11.08 4.57 -8.60
C LEU A 259 -10.86 3.50 -7.52
N PHE A 260 -9.81 3.63 -6.76
CA PHE A 260 -9.45 2.72 -5.69
C PHE A 260 -9.33 3.49 -4.37
N ASP A 261 -9.79 2.90 -3.28
CA ASP A 261 -9.56 3.41 -1.95
C ASP A 261 -8.06 3.68 -1.74
N VAL A 262 -7.72 4.83 -1.18
CA VAL A 262 -6.33 5.17 -0.85
C VAL A 262 -5.74 4.13 0.11
N ASN A 263 -6.55 3.61 1.04
CA ASN A 263 -6.20 2.42 1.79
C ASN A 263 -6.47 1.16 0.95
N ARG A 264 -5.51 0.77 0.14
CA ARG A 264 -5.59 -0.40 -0.74
C ARG A 264 -5.92 -1.72 -0.04
N ALA A 265 -5.62 -1.83 1.27
CA ALA A 265 -5.93 -3.03 2.05
C ALA A 265 -7.45 -3.28 2.19
N THR A 266 -8.29 -2.27 1.97
CA THR A 266 -9.76 -2.45 2.01
C THR A 266 -10.29 -3.24 0.82
N GLY A 267 -9.59 -3.26 -0.31
CA GLY A 267 -10.05 -3.80 -1.59
C GLY A 267 -11.24 -3.03 -2.20
N ASN A 268 -11.62 -1.90 -1.60
CA ASN A 268 -12.72 -1.09 -2.09
C ASN A 268 -12.34 -0.39 -3.39
N LYS A 269 -13.25 -0.43 -4.36
CA LYS A 269 -13.06 0.24 -5.65
C LYS A 269 -14.37 0.63 -6.30
N PHE A 270 -14.29 1.63 -7.16
CA PHE A 270 -15.35 2.00 -8.11
C PHE A 270 -14.84 1.88 -9.54
N ILE A 271 -15.69 1.39 -10.41
CA ILE A 271 -15.51 1.47 -11.85
C ILE A 271 -16.72 2.19 -12.40
N MET A 272 -16.47 3.32 -13.04
CA MET A 272 -17.52 4.14 -13.67
C MET A 272 -17.34 4.10 -15.19
N GLU A 273 -18.26 3.47 -15.87
CA GLU A 273 -18.28 3.30 -17.33
C GLU A 273 -19.36 4.18 -17.95
N ARG A 274 -18.96 5.10 -18.81
CA ARG A 274 -19.90 5.93 -19.56
C ARG A 274 -20.41 5.15 -20.77
N LEU A 275 -21.68 4.75 -20.74
CA LEU A 275 -22.30 3.97 -21.81
C LEU A 275 -22.75 4.86 -22.97
N SER A 276 -23.16 6.10 -22.67
CA SER A 276 -23.56 7.14 -23.63
C SER A 276 -23.45 8.52 -22.99
N ASP A 277 -23.86 9.57 -23.69
CA ASP A 277 -23.95 10.93 -23.11
C ASP A 277 -24.99 11.03 -21.99
N ASN A 278 -25.94 10.10 -21.94
CA ASN A 278 -27.06 10.11 -21.01
C ASN A 278 -27.05 8.94 -20.02
N GLU A 279 -26.12 8.00 -20.13
CA GLU A 279 -26.09 6.82 -19.27
C GLU A 279 -24.67 6.46 -18.84
N PHE A 280 -24.54 6.06 -17.60
CA PHE A 280 -23.32 5.42 -17.10
C PHE A 280 -23.65 4.17 -16.29
N LYS A 281 -22.69 3.26 -16.21
CA LYS A 281 -22.70 2.11 -15.31
C LYS A 281 -21.70 2.37 -14.20
N GLU A 282 -22.13 2.21 -12.97
CA GLU A 282 -21.27 2.17 -11.80
C GLU A 282 -21.15 0.72 -11.33
N THR A 283 -19.94 0.28 -11.08
CA THR A 283 -19.64 -0.98 -10.41
C THR A 283 -18.82 -0.66 -9.16
N ALA A 284 -19.39 -0.91 -8.00
CA ALA A 284 -18.76 -0.67 -6.71
C ALA A 284 -18.42 -1.99 -6.02
N THR A 285 -17.23 -2.11 -5.50
CA THR A 285 -16.81 -3.24 -4.65
C THR A 285 -16.49 -2.71 -3.27
N PHE A 286 -17.20 -3.20 -2.26
CA PHE A 286 -16.98 -2.89 -0.84
C PHE A 286 -16.98 -4.19 -0.04
N ASN A 287 -15.96 -4.38 0.79
CA ASN A 287 -15.83 -5.57 1.64
C ASN A 287 -16.03 -6.87 0.84
N ASN A 288 -15.45 -6.96 -0.36
CA ASN A 288 -15.56 -8.08 -1.31
C ASN A 288 -16.98 -8.32 -1.88
N ILE A 289 -17.92 -7.41 -1.66
CA ILE A 289 -19.26 -7.45 -2.28
C ILE A 289 -19.25 -6.49 -3.46
N THR A 290 -19.52 -7.02 -4.65
CA THR A 290 -19.61 -6.22 -5.87
C THR A 290 -21.06 -6.00 -6.27
N THR A 291 -21.41 -4.75 -6.52
CA THR A 291 -22.72 -4.32 -7.03
C THR A 291 -22.55 -3.49 -8.28
N SER A 292 -23.56 -3.52 -9.16
CA SER A 292 -23.57 -2.66 -10.36
C SER A 292 -24.91 -1.97 -10.52
N ARG A 293 -24.86 -0.69 -10.93
CA ARG A 293 -26.06 0.14 -11.13
C ARG A 293 -25.90 0.95 -12.43
N ILE A 294 -27.02 1.36 -13.01
CA ILE A 294 -27.02 2.24 -14.20
C ILE A 294 -27.65 3.56 -13.80
N GLY A 295 -26.90 4.64 -13.98
CA GLY A 295 -27.36 6.00 -13.82
C GLY A 295 -27.81 6.58 -15.15
N LYS A 296 -28.90 7.35 -15.12
CA LYS A 296 -29.46 8.05 -16.29
C LYS A 296 -29.45 9.54 -16.05
N ARG A 297 -29.02 10.29 -17.06
CA ARG A 297 -29.01 11.75 -17.02
C ARG A 297 -30.44 12.27 -16.98
N VAL A 298 -30.66 13.21 -16.07
CA VAL A 298 -31.91 13.97 -15.95
C VAL A 298 -31.69 15.44 -16.28
N LYS A 299 -32.77 16.11 -16.66
CA LYS A 299 -32.72 17.53 -17.04
C LYS A 299 -32.58 18.45 -15.83
#